data_2ef54b32f74f41148c4719b84039a78f
#
_entry.id   2ef54b32f74f41148c4719b84039a78f
#
_cell.length_a   1.000
_cell.length_b   1.000
_cell.length_c   1.000
_cell.angle_alpha   90.00
_cell.angle_beta   90.00
_cell.angle_gamma   90.00
#
_symmetry.space_group_name_H-M   'P 1'
#
loop_
_entity.id
_entity.type
_entity.pdbx_description
1 polymer ?
#
loop_
_entity_poly.entity_id
_entity_poly.type
_entity_poly.pdbx_seq_one_letter_code
_entity_poly.pdbx_strand_id
1 'polypeptide(L)'
;MTTVMGTEAETMTTTWTLSGFGDEIDPDPAVQAAVLQSLGAGCIEVRSAWGVNIVDLDEDQLDALAAVFEERGMAVSAIASPVGKVDVTLPADHEVERLGRAIRAAERLGTRYIRLFSFFRGEGVAVEDIRDDVMARMRALADAAELAGVVLLHENEKDIYGDTPERCLDIVETVGSPALRLAWDSANFVQVGVAHPFDDGYALLRPHLEYLQVKDARSATGEVTPAGEGDGQVLETLTALRDDGYTGFASLEPHLTDVNALGGFSGPAAFGVAARAFRRLTDRIGVELA
;
A
#
# COMPACT_ATOMS: atom_id res chain seq x y z
N MET A 1 9.96 -57.66 6.00
CA MET A 1 8.83 -56.69 6.04
C MET A 1 9.40 -55.37 6.55
N THR A 2 9.75 -54.50 5.63
CA THR A 2 10.34 -53.19 5.98
C THR A 2 9.24 -52.15 5.78
N THR A 3 8.73 -51.62 6.89
CA THR A 3 7.71 -50.57 6.88
C THR A 3 8.40 -49.27 6.47
N VAL A 4 8.05 -48.77 5.29
CA VAL A 4 8.43 -47.42 4.87
C VAL A 4 7.50 -46.43 5.60
N MET A 5 8.05 -45.71 6.59
CA MET A 5 7.38 -44.57 7.16
C MET A 5 7.42 -43.44 6.14
N GLY A 6 6.27 -43.14 5.53
CA GLY A 6 6.09 -41.94 4.76
C GLY A 6 6.13 -40.74 5.70
N THR A 7 7.11 -39.87 5.52
CA THR A 7 7.09 -38.52 6.10
C THR A 7 6.02 -37.74 5.38
N GLU A 8 4.88 -37.53 6.03
CA GLU A 8 3.94 -36.50 5.62
C GLU A 8 4.70 -35.16 5.75
N ALA A 9 4.94 -34.52 4.61
CA ALA A 9 5.42 -33.15 4.60
C ALA A 9 4.27 -32.30 5.18
N GLU A 10 4.44 -31.77 6.38
CA GLU A 10 3.58 -30.70 6.90
C GLU A 10 3.60 -29.58 5.86
N THR A 11 2.50 -29.41 5.15
CA THR A 11 2.27 -28.24 4.30
C THR A 11 2.17 -27.05 5.22
N MET A 12 3.28 -26.31 5.34
CA MET A 12 3.28 -25.02 6.07
C MET A 12 2.28 -24.09 5.40
N THR A 13 1.20 -23.80 6.08
CA THR A 13 0.19 -22.85 5.58
C THR A 13 0.81 -21.46 5.54
N THR A 14 0.82 -20.84 4.37
CA THR A 14 1.29 -19.45 4.23
C THR A 14 0.24 -18.51 4.82
N THR A 15 0.65 -17.63 5.72
CA THR A 15 -0.24 -16.66 6.37
C THR A 15 0.18 -15.25 5.99
N TRP A 16 -0.78 -14.42 5.58
CA TRP A 16 -0.60 -12.98 5.35
C TRP A 16 -1.37 -12.18 6.37
N THR A 17 -0.89 -10.99 6.71
CA THR A 17 -1.60 -10.10 7.62
C THR A 17 -2.58 -9.23 6.85
N LEU A 18 -3.87 -9.40 7.13
CA LEU A 18 -4.92 -8.59 6.51
C LEU A 18 -4.97 -7.20 7.12
N SER A 19 -4.98 -6.19 6.27
CA SER A 19 -5.15 -4.78 6.61
C SER A 19 -6.11 -4.09 5.62
N GLY A 20 -6.33 -2.80 5.80
CA GLY A 20 -7.07 -1.99 4.83
C GLY A 20 -7.14 -0.52 5.22
N PHE A 21 -7.42 0.30 4.23
CA PHE A 21 -7.60 1.74 4.38
C PHE A 21 -8.88 2.04 5.14
N GLY A 22 -8.74 2.40 6.42
CA GLY A 22 -9.88 2.59 7.30
C GLY A 22 -10.81 3.71 6.83
N ASP A 23 -10.29 4.80 6.33
CA ASP A 23 -11.05 5.97 5.89
C ASP A 23 -11.87 5.74 4.60
N GLU A 24 -11.64 4.65 3.88
CA GLU A 24 -12.55 4.20 2.83
C GLU A 24 -13.87 3.64 3.38
N ILE A 25 -13.90 3.31 4.66
CA ILE A 25 -15.06 2.76 5.34
C ILE A 25 -15.91 3.88 5.93
N ASP A 26 -15.29 4.73 6.74
CA ASP A 26 -15.96 5.82 7.47
C ASP A 26 -14.92 6.86 7.93
N PRO A 27 -15.28 8.16 8.09
CA PRO A 27 -14.39 9.13 8.70
C PRO A 27 -14.05 8.87 10.18
N ASP A 28 -14.93 8.16 10.93
CA ASP A 28 -14.73 7.87 12.36
C ASP A 28 -13.80 6.63 12.53
N PRO A 29 -12.60 6.78 13.14
CA PRO A 29 -11.67 5.67 13.34
C PRO A 29 -12.22 4.53 14.19
N ALA A 30 -13.18 4.77 15.08
CA ALA A 30 -13.82 3.71 15.83
C ALA A 30 -14.69 2.81 14.93
N VAL A 31 -15.35 3.41 13.91
CA VAL A 31 -16.10 2.68 12.89
C VAL A 31 -15.14 1.96 11.93
N GLN A 32 -14.08 2.63 11.50
CA GLN A 32 -13.01 2.04 10.66
C GLN A 32 -12.52 0.72 11.28
N ALA A 33 -12.06 0.79 12.52
CA ALA A 33 -11.53 -0.38 13.24
C ALA A 33 -12.59 -1.47 13.45
N ALA A 34 -13.81 -1.10 13.84
CA ALA A 34 -14.88 -2.07 14.07
C ALA A 34 -15.24 -2.86 12.80
N VAL A 35 -15.31 -2.19 11.65
CA VAL A 35 -15.62 -2.84 10.37
C VAL A 35 -14.47 -3.74 9.94
N LEU A 36 -13.22 -3.27 9.98
CA LEU A 36 -12.05 -4.09 9.66
C LEU A 36 -12.00 -5.36 10.53
N GLN A 37 -12.20 -5.25 11.85
CA GLN A 37 -12.26 -6.40 12.74
C GLN A 37 -13.40 -7.37 12.38
N SER A 38 -14.57 -6.86 12.01
CA SER A 38 -15.69 -7.72 11.57
C SER A 38 -15.37 -8.49 10.30
N LEU A 39 -14.43 -7.99 9.50
CA LEU A 39 -13.92 -8.64 8.29
C LEU A 39 -12.67 -9.51 8.57
N GLY A 40 -12.26 -9.65 9.83
CA GLY A 40 -11.15 -10.50 10.25
C GLY A 40 -9.77 -9.85 10.11
N ALA A 41 -9.68 -8.51 9.93
CA ALA A 41 -8.42 -7.81 9.92
C ALA A 41 -8.00 -7.41 11.34
N GLY A 42 -6.78 -7.74 11.74
CA GLY A 42 -6.15 -7.29 12.97
C GLY A 42 -5.38 -5.98 12.82
N CYS A 43 -5.22 -5.50 11.60
CA CYS A 43 -4.45 -4.31 11.26
C CYS A 43 -5.25 -3.31 10.43
N ILE A 44 -4.85 -2.03 10.51
CA ILE A 44 -5.41 -0.92 9.75
C ILE A 44 -4.28 -0.13 9.06
N GLU A 45 -4.48 0.27 7.81
CA GLU A 45 -3.65 1.26 7.14
C GLU A 45 -4.30 2.64 7.29
N VAL A 46 -3.55 3.60 7.84
CA VAL A 46 -4.11 4.89 8.28
C VAL A 46 -3.75 5.99 7.31
N ARG A 47 -4.75 6.46 6.52
CA ARG A 47 -4.65 7.62 5.63
C ARG A 47 -5.27 8.87 6.26
N SER A 48 -6.44 8.71 6.90
CA SER A 48 -7.10 9.81 7.60
C SER A 48 -7.95 9.33 8.77
N ALA A 49 -8.20 10.23 9.72
CA ALA A 49 -9.13 10.06 10.82
C ALA A 49 -9.94 11.35 11.01
N TRP A 50 -11.25 11.22 11.27
CA TRP A 50 -12.18 12.36 11.42
C TRP A 50 -12.17 13.31 10.22
N GLY A 51 -11.88 12.80 9.00
CA GLY A 51 -11.80 13.59 7.78
C GLY A 51 -10.52 14.43 7.64
N VAL A 52 -9.53 14.25 8.52
CA VAL A 52 -8.23 14.94 8.50
C VAL A 52 -7.15 13.94 8.09
N ASN A 53 -6.26 14.34 7.17
CA ASN A 53 -5.14 13.49 6.77
C ASN A 53 -4.21 13.22 7.94
N ILE A 54 -3.68 12.01 8.03
CA ILE A 54 -2.82 11.55 9.14
C ILE A 54 -1.61 12.45 9.39
N VAL A 55 -1.03 13.06 8.35
CA VAL A 55 0.12 13.97 8.49
C VAL A 55 -0.25 15.37 8.97
N ASP A 56 -1.54 15.68 9.03
CA ASP A 56 -2.07 16.97 9.47
C ASP A 56 -2.76 16.89 10.84
N LEU A 57 -2.81 15.71 11.46
CA LEU A 57 -3.25 15.55 12.85
C LEU A 57 -2.22 16.16 13.81
N ASP A 58 -2.73 16.88 14.79
CA ASP A 58 -1.92 17.36 15.91
C ASP A 58 -1.65 16.25 16.95
N GLU A 59 -0.84 16.56 17.97
CA GLU A 59 -0.42 15.57 18.97
C GLU A 59 -1.61 15.02 19.77
N ASP A 60 -2.57 15.90 20.17
CA ASP A 60 -3.76 15.48 20.92
C ASP A 60 -4.66 14.56 20.06
N GLN A 61 -4.78 14.85 18.78
CA GLN A 61 -5.52 14.01 17.82
C GLN A 61 -4.81 12.67 17.59
N LEU A 62 -3.48 12.66 17.47
CA LEU A 62 -2.71 11.41 17.35
C LEU A 62 -2.85 10.55 18.60
N ASP A 63 -2.82 11.15 19.79
CA ASP A 63 -3.02 10.45 21.05
C ASP A 63 -4.44 9.86 21.15
N ALA A 64 -5.45 10.62 20.75
CA ALA A 64 -6.83 10.16 20.70
C ALA A 64 -7.00 8.99 19.71
N LEU A 65 -6.36 9.08 18.53
CA LEU A 65 -6.39 8.00 17.52
C LEU A 65 -5.74 6.72 18.03
N ALA A 66 -4.56 6.85 18.66
CA ALA A 66 -3.87 5.72 19.27
C ALA A 66 -4.74 5.05 20.35
N ALA A 67 -5.38 5.84 21.21
CA ALA A 67 -6.27 5.31 22.25
C ALA A 67 -7.45 4.51 21.66
N VAL A 68 -8.03 4.97 20.53
CA VAL A 68 -9.10 4.22 19.83
C VAL A 68 -8.61 2.86 19.36
N PHE A 69 -7.40 2.80 18.77
CA PHE A 69 -6.85 1.53 18.28
C PHE A 69 -6.38 0.62 19.40
N GLU A 70 -5.76 1.16 20.45
CA GLU A 70 -5.35 0.42 21.65
C GLU A 70 -6.57 -0.23 22.36
N GLU A 71 -7.66 0.52 22.57
CA GLU A 71 -8.89 0.00 23.18
C GLU A 71 -9.48 -1.18 22.39
N ARG A 72 -9.33 -1.18 21.08
CA ARG A 72 -9.82 -2.24 20.20
C ARG A 72 -8.81 -3.37 19.95
N GLY A 73 -7.56 -3.23 20.38
CA GLY A 73 -6.49 -4.17 20.03
C GLY A 73 -6.19 -4.20 18.52
N MET A 74 -6.39 -3.06 17.83
CA MET A 74 -6.09 -2.88 16.40
C MET A 74 -4.66 -2.41 16.24
N ALA A 75 -3.83 -3.14 15.50
CA ALA A 75 -2.49 -2.70 15.13
C ALA A 75 -2.52 -1.81 13.87
N VAL A 76 -1.49 -0.97 13.69
CA VAL A 76 -1.35 -0.16 12.48
C VAL A 76 -0.32 -0.82 11.55
N SER A 77 -0.73 -1.15 10.33
CA SER A 77 0.14 -1.76 9.33
C SER A 77 1.06 -0.73 8.67
N ALA A 78 0.54 0.43 8.30
CA ALA A 78 1.29 1.51 7.68
C ALA A 78 0.60 2.87 7.86
N ILE A 79 1.38 3.94 7.73
CA ILE A 79 0.90 5.31 7.55
C ILE A 79 0.76 5.56 6.03
N ALA A 80 -0.45 5.67 5.54
CA ALA A 80 -0.74 5.99 4.14
C ALA A 80 -0.60 7.49 3.87
N SER A 81 0.63 7.98 3.93
CA SER A 81 0.94 9.41 3.81
C SER A 81 0.77 9.92 2.37
N PRO A 82 0.49 11.23 2.16
CA PRO A 82 0.49 11.85 0.84
C PRO A 82 1.86 12.38 0.44
N VAL A 83 2.95 12.04 1.14
CA VAL A 83 4.31 12.47 0.80
C VAL A 83 4.63 12.10 -0.64
N GLY A 84 5.12 13.06 -1.42
CA GLY A 84 5.39 12.89 -2.84
C GLY A 84 4.17 13.05 -3.77
N LYS A 85 2.94 13.23 -3.27
CA LYS A 85 1.76 13.64 -4.09
C LYS A 85 1.70 15.16 -4.25
N VAL A 86 2.79 15.74 -4.73
CA VAL A 86 2.95 17.16 -5.01
C VAL A 86 3.76 17.37 -6.27
N ASP A 87 3.67 18.56 -6.86
CA ASP A 87 4.47 18.92 -8.02
C ASP A 87 5.98 18.93 -7.67
N VAL A 88 6.78 18.32 -8.55
CA VAL A 88 8.23 18.20 -8.38
C VAL A 88 8.93 19.56 -8.26
N THR A 89 8.32 20.64 -8.71
CA THR A 89 8.89 22.00 -8.62
C THR A 89 8.77 22.67 -7.25
N LEU A 90 7.99 22.08 -6.32
CA LEU A 90 7.95 22.60 -4.94
C LEU A 90 9.33 22.51 -4.27
N PRO A 91 9.63 23.36 -3.28
CA PRO A 91 10.88 23.29 -2.54
C PRO A 91 11.12 21.87 -1.99
N ALA A 92 12.38 21.40 -2.07
CA ALA A 92 12.73 20.04 -1.63
C ALA A 92 12.39 19.78 -0.17
N ASP A 93 12.55 20.78 0.69
CA ASP A 93 12.30 20.67 2.13
C ASP A 93 10.82 20.45 2.48
N HIS A 94 9.89 20.85 1.60
CA HIS A 94 8.45 20.72 1.83
C HIS A 94 8.05 19.25 2.14
N GLU A 95 8.54 18.31 1.34
CA GLU A 95 8.16 16.89 1.54
C GLU A 95 9.00 16.22 2.64
N VAL A 96 10.21 16.69 2.90
CA VAL A 96 11.01 16.24 4.06
C VAL A 96 10.32 16.63 5.37
N GLU A 97 9.79 17.87 5.47
CA GLU A 97 9.01 18.31 6.63
C GLU A 97 7.70 17.52 6.76
N ARG A 98 7.02 17.23 5.64
CA ARG A 98 5.81 16.40 5.64
C ARG A 98 6.12 14.96 6.06
N LEU A 99 7.23 14.39 5.59
CA LEU A 99 7.69 13.09 6.05
C LEU A 99 7.98 13.10 7.56
N GLY A 100 8.57 14.14 8.10
CA GLY A 100 8.78 14.30 9.54
C GLY A 100 7.46 14.18 10.34
N ARG A 101 6.35 14.71 9.81
CA ARG A 101 5.01 14.52 10.43
C ARG A 101 4.52 13.07 10.31
N ALA A 102 4.73 12.42 9.15
CA ALA A 102 4.38 11.01 8.98
C ALA A 102 5.20 10.09 9.90
N ILE A 103 6.49 10.39 10.12
CA ILE A 103 7.35 9.65 11.05
C ILE A 103 6.80 9.75 12.49
N ARG A 104 6.43 10.94 12.96
CA ARG A 104 5.82 11.09 14.30
C ARG A 104 4.52 10.28 14.44
N ALA A 105 3.68 10.29 13.39
CA ALA A 105 2.47 9.46 13.37
C ALA A 105 2.81 7.95 13.42
N ALA A 106 3.82 7.51 12.67
CA ALA A 106 4.28 6.13 12.67
C ALA A 106 4.81 5.70 14.05
N GLU A 107 5.64 6.52 14.68
CA GLU A 107 6.15 6.30 16.03
C GLU A 107 5.02 6.21 17.06
N ARG A 108 4.06 7.16 17.01
CA ARG A 108 2.94 7.18 17.96
C ARG A 108 1.99 5.99 17.80
N LEU A 109 1.78 5.53 16.57
CA LEU A 109 0.88 4.43 16.25
C LEU A 109 1.57 3.06 16.17
N GLY A 110 2.88 3.00 16.42
CA GLY A 110 3.64 1.76 16.55
C GLY A 110 3.86 1.00 15.24
N THR A 111 3.95 1.69 14.11
CA THR A 111 4.32 1.09 12.82
C THR A 111 5.67 1.61 12.31
N ARG A 112 6.35 0.80 11.51
CA ARG A 112 7.57 1.23 10.82
C ARG A 112 7.35 1.60 9.35
N TYR A 113 6.16 1.37 8.81
CA TYR A 113 5.89 1.55 7.40
C TYR A 113 5.19 2.88 7.12
N ILE A 114 5.71 3.62 6.15
CA ILE A 114 5.14 4.87 5.65
C ILE A 114 5.07 4.80 4.14
N ARG A 115 3.84 4.81 3.58
CA ARG A 115 3.64 4.90 2.14
C ARG A 115 3.97 6.31 1.64
N LEU A 116 4.55 6.39 0.44
CA LEU A 116 4.83 7.62 -0.28
C LEU A 116 4.74 7.46 -1.80
N PHE A 117 4.92 8.56 -2.51
CA PHE A 117 4.86 8.67 -3.98
C PHE A 117 6.09 9.37 -4.55
N SER A 118 6.19 9.46 -5.88
CA SER A 118 7.38 9.98 -6.58
C SER A 118 7.12 11.23 -7.40
N PHE A 119 6.31 12.13 -6.91
CA PHE A 119 6.06 13.49 -7.39
C PHE A 119 5.31 13.58 -8.73
N PHE A 120 4.39 14.55 -8.80
CA PHE A 120 3.73 14.92 -10.03
C PHE A 120 4.67 15.75 -10.92
N ARG A 121 4.50 15.61 -12.24
CA ARG A 121 5.13 16.48 -13.24
C ARG A 121 4.21 17.67 -13.56
N GLY A 122 4.80 18.79 -13.95
CA GLY A 122 4.03 19.92 -14.44
C GLY A 122 3.30 19.60 -15.76
N GLU A 123 2.25 20.33 -16.07
CA GLU A 123 1.51 20.17 -17.32
C GLU A 123 2.43 20.35 -18.55
N GLY A 124 2.38 19.38 -19.47
CA GLY A 124 3.19 19.38 -20.70
C GLY A 124 4.68 19.01 -20.49
N VAL A 125 5.11 18.71 -19.29
CA VAL A 125 6.48 18.22 -18.98
C VAL A 125 6.55 16.72 -19.25
N ALA A 126 7.56 16.26 -19.98
CA ALA A 126 7.79 14.84 -20.16
C ALA A 126 8.25 14.19 -18.86
N VAL A 127 7.84 12.94 -18.62
CA VAL A 127 8.16 12.25 -17.36
C VAL A 127 9.67 12.06 -17.20
N GLU A 128 10.39 11.89 -18.29
CA GLU A 128 11.84 11.73 -18.33
C GLU A 128 12.58 13.01 -17.88
N ASP A 129 11.99 14.18 -18.12
CA ASP A 129 12.61 15.48 -17.79
C ASP A 129 12.65 15.75 -16.27
N ILE A 130 11.79 15.10 -15.49
CA ILE A 130 11.76 15.25 -14.02
C ILE A 130 12.58 14.18 -13.28
N ARG A 131 13.15 13.21 -13.97
CA ARG A 131 13.82 12.06 -13.37
C ARG A 131 14.87 12.44 -12.32
N ASP A 132 15.79 13.30 -12.67
CA ASP A 132 16.93 13.64 -11.80
C ASP A 132 16.45 14.39 -10.54
N ASP A 133 15.46 15.28 -10.67
CA ASP A 133 14.82 15.94 -9.53
C ASP A 133 14.09 14.96 -8.63
N VAL A 134 13.36 14.00 -9.19
CA VAL A 134 12.71 12.93 -8.44
C VAL A 134 13.73 12.10 -7.68
N MET A 135 14.82 11.67 -8.33
CA MET A 135 15.84 10.85 -7.67
C MET A 135 16.53 11.58 -6.52
N ALA A 136 16.83 12.87 -6.69
CA ALA A 136 17.42 13.67 -5.62
C ALA A 136 16.47 13.79 -4.41
N ARG A 137 15.17 14.01 -4.65
CA ARG A 137 14.15 14.12 -3.60
C ARG A 137 13.89 12.79 -2.91
N MET A 138 13.76 11.70 -3.68
CA MET A 138 13.55 10.36 -3.12
C MET A 138 14.74 9.93 -2.25
N ARG A 139 15.96 10.30 -2.63
CA ARG A 139 17.14 10.07 -1.79
C ARG A 139 17.06 10.84 -0.47
N ALA A 140 16.71 12.13 -0.50
CA ALA A 140 16.58 12.92 0.71
C ALA A 140 15.50 12.36 1.67
N LEU A 141 14.39 11.87 1.12
CA LEU A 141 13.34 11.19 1.89
C LEU A 141 13.84 9.87 2.47
N ALA A 142 14.56 9.06 1.69
CA ALA A 142 15.13 7.81 2.15
C ALA A 142 16.19 8.00 3.25
N ASP A 143 17.06 9.01 3.12
CA ASP A 143 18.06 9.35 4.14
C ASP A 143 17.37 9.74 5.47
N ALA A 144 16.28 10.51 5.41
CA ALA A 144 15.49 10.85 6.60
C ALA A 144 14.82 9.63 7.24
N ALA A 145 14.32 8.70 6.41
CA ALA A 145 13.72 7.46 6.87
C ALA A 145 14.74 6.52 7.53
N GLU A 146 15.95 6.40 6.98
CA GLU A 146 17.03 5.61 7.59
C GLU A 146 17.40 6.15 8.98
N LEU A 147 17.51 7.47 9.11
CA LEU A 147 17.80 8.11 10.40
C LEU A 147 16.70 7.85 11.44
N ALA A 148 15.45 7.78 11.01
CA ALA A 148 14.29 7.51 11.87
C ALA A 148 14.03 6.02 12.09
N GLY A 149 14.69 5.12 11.37
CA GLY A 149 14.48 3.67 11.46
C GLY A 149 13.14 3.20 10.90
N VAL A 150 12.54 3.96 9.96
CA VAL A 150 11.28 3.61 9.27
C VAL A 150 11.56 3.13 7.85
N VAL A 151 10.59 2.46 7.25
CA VAL A 151 10.63 1.98 5.86
C VAL A 151 9.59 2.73 5.04
N LEU A 152 10.07 3.37 3.98
CA LEU A 152 9.23 4.01 2.98
C LEU A 152 8.75 2.98 1.97
N LEU A 153 7.45 2.97 1.72
CA LEU A 153 6.79 2.12 0.75
C LEU A 153 6.39 2.99 -0.46
N HIS A 154 7.18 2.98 -1.53
CA HIS A 154 6.80 3.65 -2.75
C HIS A 154 5.66 2.89 -3.43
N GLU A 155 4.49 3.51 -3.52
CA GLU A 155 3.35 3.00 -4.27
C GLU A 155 3.42 3.51 -5.71
N ASN A 156 3.26 2.59 -6.68
CA ASN A 156 3.04 2.98 -8.06
C ASN A 156 1.67 3.67 -8.21
N GLU A 157 1.65 4.83 -8.86
CA GLU A 157 0.43 5.64 -9.00
C GLU A 157 0.47 6.41 -10.33
N LYS A 158 -0.70 6.78 -10.84
CA LYS A 158 -0.80 7.61 -12.05
C LYS A 158 -0.28 9.03 -11.81
N ASP A 159 0.16 9.66 -12.89
CA ASP A 159 0.61 11.06 -12.95
C ASP A 159 1.90 11.39 -12.19
N ILE A 160 2.51 10.43 -11.49
CA ILE A 160 3.81 10.57 -10.84
C ILE A 160 4.93 9.93 -11.68
N TYR A 161 6.20 10.09 -11.29
CA TYR A 161 7.32 9.48 -12.01
C TYR A 161 7.23 7.94 -11.99
N GLY A 162 7.00 7.34 -10.83
CA GLY A 162 6.97 5.89 -10.63
C GLY A 162 5.59 5.29 -10.91
N ASP A 163 5.10 5.41 -12.13
CA ASP A 163 3.80 4.90 -12.57
C ASP A 163 3.88 3.58 -13.34
N THR A 164 5.06 3.21 -13.89
CA THR A 164 5.28 1.92 -14.56
C THR A 164 6.29 1.06 -13.80
N PRO A 165 6.32 -0.27 -14.06
CA PRO A 165 7.28 -1.17 -13.41
C PRO A 165 8.74 -0.72 -13.59
N GLU A 166 9.12 -0.29 -14.79
CA GLU A 166 10.49 0.13 -15.10
C GLU A 166 10.87 1.40 -14.32
N ARG A 167 9.94 2.35 -14.18
CA ARG A 167 10.20 3.58 -13.43
C ARG A 167 10.19 3.36 -11.92
N CYS A 168 9.37 2.44 -11.42
CA CYS A 168 9.44 1.99 -10.03
C CYS A 168 10.80 1.35 -9.72
N LEU A 169 11.31 0.49 -10.62
CA LEU A 169 12.63 -0.11 -10.48
C LEU A 169 13.73 0.95 -10.51
N ASP A 170 13.67 1.88 -11.47
CA ASP A 170 14.65 2.97 -11.58
C ASP A 170 14.77 3.78 -10.28
N ILE A 171 13.64 4.05 -9.60
CA ILE A 171 13.63 4.74 -8.31
C ILE A 171 14.41 3.93 -7.27
N VAL A 172 14.02 2.69 -7.02
CA VAL A 172 14.61 1.93 -5.90
C VAL A 172 16.06 1.55 -6.15
N GLU A 173 16.46 1.28 -7.39
CA GLU A 173 17.86 0.99 -7.75
C GLU A 173 18.73 2.24 -7.73
N THR A 174 18.23 3.37 -8.25
CA THR A 174 19.00 4.62 -8.26
C THR A 174 19.18 5.17 -6.84
N VAL A 175 18.14 5.12 -6.01
CA VAL A 175 18.24 5.55 -4.61
C VAL A 175 19.08 4.55 -3.80
N GLY A 176 18.89 3.25 -3.99
CA GLY A 176 19.72 2.20 -3.40
C GLY A 176 19.70 2.16 -1.87
N SER A 177 18.63 2.65 -1.23
CA SER A 177 18.46 2.67 0.22
C SER A 177 17.68 1.44 0.70
N PRO A 178 18.09 0.77 1.79
CA PRO A 178 17.30 -0.29 2.41
C PRO A 178 15.99 0.21 3.03
N ALA A 179 15.89 1.51 3.31
CA ALA A 179 14.68 2.15 3.83
C ALA A 179 13.66 2.51 2.75
N LEU A 180 13.95 2.28 1.46
CA LEU A 180 13.01 2.50 0.35
C LEU A 180 12.65 1.17 -0.29
N ARG A 181 11.40 0.77 -0.15
CA ARG A 181 10.82 -0.47 -0.66
C ARG A 181 9.58 -0.15 -1.51
N LEU A 182 8.95 -1.16 -2.09
CA LEU A 182 7.78 -0.99 -2.95
C LEU A 182 6.51 -1.53 -2.27
N ALA A 183 5.43 -0.77 -2.42
CA ALA A 183 4.07 -1.26 -2.30
C ALA A 183 3.53 -1.51 -3.72
N TRP A 184 3.04 -2.73 -3.96
CA TRP A 184 2.48 -3.11 -5.26
C TRP A 184 1.00 -2.81 -5.30
N ASP A 185 0.54 -2.08 -6.31
CA ASP A 185 -0.87 -1.88 -6.64
C ASP A 185 -1.14 -2.25 -8.11
N SER A 186 -1.88 -3.34 -8.32
CA SER A 186 -2.20 -3.82 -9.68
C SER A 186 -3.11 -2.87 -10.45
N ALA A 187 -4.08 -2.23 -9.78
CA ALA A 187 -5.04 -1.34 -10.43
C ALA A 187 -4.38 -0.09 -10.99
N ASN A 188 -3.45 0.49 -10.22
CA ASN A 188 -2.73 1.69 -10.64
C ASN A 188 -1.88 1.43 -11.89
N PHE A 189 -1.26 0.25 -12.02
CA PHE A 189 -0.58 -0.15 -13.25
C PHE A 189 -1.55 -0.25 -14.44
N VAL A 190 -2.72 -0.88 -14.25
CA VAL A 190 -3.75 -0.96 -15.30
C VAL A 190 -4.20 0.43 -15.74
N GLN A 191 -4.40 1.35 -14.79
CA GLN A 191 -4.88 2.71 -15.07
C GLN A 191 -3.89 3.57 -15.87
N VAL A 192 -2.60 3.26 -15.84
CA VAL A 192 -1.58 3.92 -16.65
C VAL A 192 -1.26 3.17 -17.96
N GLY A 193 -2.01 2.11 -18.24
CA GLY A 193 -1.92 1.39 -19.51
C GLY A 193 -0.93 0.22 -19.53
N VAL A 194 -0.45 -0.26 -18.39
CA VAL A 194 0.28 -1.52 -18.30
C VAL A 194 -0.71 -2.66 -18.54
N ALA A 195 -0.58 -3.32 -19.67
CA ALA A 195 -1.58 -4.29 -20.12
C ALA A 195 -1.57 -5.59 -19.29
N HIS A 196 -0.41 -5.98 -18.82
CA HIS A 196 -0.18 -7.24 -18.09
C HIS A 196 0.73 -6.99 -16.87
N PRO A 197 0.20 -6.35 -15.78
CA PRO A 197 1.04 -5.92 -14.64
C PRO A 197 1.91 -7.03 -14.04
N PHE A 198 1.38 -8.25 -13.92
CA PHE A 198 2.14 -9.38 -13.41
C PHE A 198 3.23 -9.82 -14.38
N ASP A 199 2.88 -10.05 -15.65
CA ASP A 199 3.83 -10.57 -16.65
C ASP A 199 4.95 -9.55 -16.94
N ASP A 200 4.60 -8.25 -16.98
CA ASP A 200 5.54 -7.18 -17.35
C ASP A 200 6.35 -6.69 -16.14
N GLY A 201 5.81 -6.77 -14.90
CA GLY A 201 6.38 -6.07 -13.75
C GLY A 201 6.80 -6.95 -12.57
N TYR A 202 6.13 -8.07 -12.32
CA TYR A 202 6.32 -8.80 -11.06
C TYR A 202 7.76 -9.28 -10.85
N ALA A 203 8.32 -9.99 -11.81
CA ALA A 203 9.68 -10.53 -11.71
C ALA A 203 10.74 -9.43 -11.55
N LEU A 204 10.48 -8.26 -12.15
CA LEU A 204 11.32 -7.08 -12.10
C LEU A 204 11.33 -6.46 -10.69
N LEU A 205 10.14 -6.31 -10.09
CA LEU A 205 9.94 -5.57 -8.85
C LEU A 205 9.99 -6.45 -7.59
N ARG A 206 9.82 -7.77 -7.74
CA ARG A 206 9.75 -8.71 -6.61
C ARG A 206 10.87 -8.58 -5.58
N PRO A 207 12.16 -8.36 -5.95
CA PRO A 207 13.25 -8.19 -4.98
C PRO A 207 13.08 -6.97 -4.06
N HIS A 208 12.29 -5.99 -4.47
CA HIS A 208 12.05 -4.74 -3.76
C HIS A 208 10.67 -4.64 -3.12
N LEU A 209 9.78 -5.60 -3.42
CA LEU A 209 8.39 -5.61 -2.94
C LEU A 209 8.33 -6.01 -1.47
N GLU A 210 7.73 -5.16 -0.64
CA GLU A 210 7.60 -5.32 0.81
C GLU A 210 6.13 -5.31 1.27
N TYR A 211 5.22 -4.74 0.47
CA TYR A 211 3.84 -4.50 0.86
C TYR A 211 2.89 -4.70 -0.33
N LEU A 212 1.70 -5.26 -0.08
CA LEU A 212 0.69 -5.46 -1.10
C LEU A 212 -0.53 -4.57 -0.83
N GLN A 213 -0.88 -3.72 -1.78
CA GLN A 213 -2.16 -3.04 -1.83
C GLN A 213 -3.10 -3.79 -2.76
N VAL A 214 -4.31 -4.08 -2.26
CA VAL A 214 -5.27 -4.95 -2.93
C VAL A 214 -6.33 -4.09 -3.57
N LYS A 215 -6.16 -3.87 -4.87
CA LYS A 215 -7.05 -3.14 -5.75
C LYS A 215 -6.96 -3.72 -7.16
N ASP A 216 -8.03 -3.68 -7.93
CA ASP A 216 -8.06 -4.13 -9.31
C ASP A 216 -8.80 -3.11 -10.19
N ALA A 217 -8.54 -3.11 -11.48
CA ALA A 217 -9.18 -2.18 -12.40
C ALA A 217 -9.38 -2.78 -13.80
N ARG A 218 -10.31 -2.23 -14.56
CA ARG A 218 -10.56 -2.61 -15.96
C ARG A 218 -9.74 -1.72 -16.90
N SER A 219 -8.95 -2.32 -17.75
CA SER A 219 -8.10 -1.62 -18.72
C SER A 219 -8.89 -0.75 -19.70
N ALA A 220 -10.09 -1.22 -20.10
CA ALA A 220 -10.92 -0.52 -21.07
C ALA A 220 -11.49 0.82 -20.55
N THR A 221 -11.67 0.97 -19.23
CA THR A 221 -12.34 2.14 -18.63
C THR A 221 -11.53 2.83 -17.54
N GLY A 222 -10.53 2.15 -16.97
CA GLY A 222 -9.84 2.57 -15.74
C GLY A 222 -10.69 2.44 -14.47
N GLU A 223 -11.91 1.87 -14.59
CA GLU A 223 -12.82 1.68 -13.46
C GLU A 223 -12.25 0.65 -12.48
N VAL A 224 -12.23 1.01 -11.20
CA VAL A 224 -11.80 0.11 -10.14
C VAL A 224 -12.87 -0.96 -9.88
N THR A 225 -12.43 -2.18 -9.65
CA THR A 225 -13.27 -3.35 -9.39
C THR A 225 -12.74 -4.14 -8.18
N PRO A 226 -13.55 -5.01 -7.58
CA PRO A 226 -13.06 -5.96 -6.59
C PRO A 226 -11.91 -6.81 -7.14
N ALA A 227 -10.95 -7.15 -6.28
CA ALA A 227 -9.79 -7.94 -6.66
C ALA A 227 -10.15 -9.23 -7.42
N GLY A 228 -9.52 -9.44 -8.58
CA GLY A 228 -9.76 -10.56 -9.48
C GLY A 228 -10.95 -10.39 -10.43
N GLU A 229 -11.61 -9.24 -10.46
CA GLU A 229 -12.70 -8.90 -11.37
C GLU A 229 -12.29 -7.89 -12.46
N GLY A 230 -11.03 -7.44 -12.41
CA GLY A 230 -10.39 -6.55 -13.39
C GLY A 230 -9.31 -7.25 -14.22
N ASP A 231 -8.42 -6.43 -14.77
CA ASP A 231 -7.36 -6.84 -15.70
C ASP A 231 -5.95 -6.78 -15.04
N GLY A 232 -5.87 -6.51 -13.71
CA GLY A 232 -4.61 -6.33 -12.97
C GLY A 232 -3.81 -7.61 -12.69
N GLN A 233 -4.23 -8.77 -13.25
CA GLN A 233 -3.59 -10.07 -13.02
C GLN A 233 -3.37 -10.37 -11.52
N VAL A 234 -4.36 -10.02 -10.71
CA VAL A 234 -4.26 -10.12 -9.23
C VAL A 234 -4.03 -11.55 -8.77
N LEU A 235 -4.73 -12.54 -9.36
CA LEU A 235 -4.57 -13.94 -8.98
C LEU A 235 -3.16 -14.46 -9.25
N GLU A 236 -2.57 -14.09 -10.38
CA GLU A 236 -1.21 -14.44 -10.78
C GLU A 236 -0.20 -13.84 -9.79
N THR A 237 -0.37 -12.56 -9.46
CA THR A 237 0.45 -11.84 -8.46
C THR A 237 0.38 -12.52 -7.09
N LEU A 238 -0.83 -12.82 -6.60
CA LEU A 238 -1.01 -13.47 -5.30
C LEU A 238 -0.41 -14.89 -5.28
N THR A 239 -0.56 -15.64 -6.39
CA THR A 239 0.00 -16.98 -6.51
C THR A 239 1.52 -16.95 -6.43
N ALA A 240 2.15 -16.04 -7.16
CA ALA A 240 3.60 -15.89 -7.15
C ALA A 240 4.14 -15.39 -5.80
N LEU A 241 3.45 -14.44 -5.15
CA LEU A 241 3.80 -13.99 -3.80
C LEU A 241 3.79 -15.14 -2.79
N ARG A 242 2.75 -16.00 -2.84
CA ARG A 242 2.71 -17.21 -1.99
C ARG A 242 3.89 -18.13 -2.26
N ASP A 243 4.16 -18.41 -3.54
CA ASP A 243 5.22 -19.33 -3.96
C ASP A 243 6.62 -18.80 -3.62
N ASP A 244 6.78 -17.48 -3.59
CA ASP A 244 7.99 -16.77 -3.15
C ASP A 244 8.09 -16.62 -1.62
N GLY A 245 7.15 -17.17 -0.85
CA GLY A 245 7.16 -17.15 0.60
C GLY A 245 6.86 -15.78 1.21
N TYR A 246 6.06 -14.95 0.56
CA TYR A 246 5.60 -13.68 1.13
C TYR A 246 4.78 -13.92 2.39
N THR A 247 5.04 -13.14 3.44
CA THR A 247 4.33 -13.20 4.74
C THR A 247 3.98 -11.80 5.25
N GLY A 248 3.99 -10.79 4.37
CA GLY A 248 3.74 -9.40 4.72
C GLY A 248 2.27 -9.04 4.82
N PHE A 249 2.01 -7.75 4.72
CA PHE A 249 0.67 -7.19 4.75
C PHE A 249 -0.02 -7.26 3.38
N ALA A 250 -1.32 -7.55 3.42
CA ALA A 250 -2.22 -7.36 2.29
C ALA A 250 -3.31 -6.36 2.71
N SER A 251 -3.20 -5.15 2.19
CA SER A 251 -4.05 -4.01 2.58
C SER A 251 -5.10 -3.71 1.51
N LEU A 252 -6.37 -3.72 1.89
CA LEU A 252 -7.48 -3.44 1.00
C LEU A 252 -7.62 -1.94 0.75
N GLU A 253 -7.57 -1.53 -0.52
CA GLU A 253 -7.82 -0.16 -0.99
C GLU A 253 -8.86 -0.17 -2.13
N PRO A 254 -10.13 -0.51 -1.85
CA PRO A 254 -11.07 -0.89 -2.89
C PRO A 254 -11.60 0.22 -3.80
N HIS A 255 -11.66 1.48 -3.40
CA HIS A 255 -12.15 2.63 -4.20
C HIS A 255 -13.47 2.37 -4.99
N LEU A 256 -14.43 1.64 -4.39
CA LEU A 256 -15.57 1.08 -5.13
C LEU A 256 -16.77 2.02 -5.29
N THR A 257 -16.77 3.22 -4.68
CA THR A 257 -17.88 4.17 -4.82
C THR A 257 -17.36 5.54 -5.26
N ASP A 258 -17.19 6.48 -4.34
CA ASP A 258 -16.85 7.85 -4.66
C ASP A 258 -15.36 8.12 -4.44
N VAL A 259 -14.80 9.08 -5.19
CA VAL A 259 -13.49 9.68 -4.92
C VAL A 259 -13.72 11.01 -4.20
N ASN A 260 -13.09 11.21 -3.06
CA ASN A 260 -13.12 12.45 -2.30
C ASN A 260 -11.73 13.11 -2.23
N ALA A 261 -11.62 14.25 -1.55
CA ALA A 261 -10.36 15.00 -1.45
C ALA A 261 -9.20 14.23 -0.75
N LEU A 262 -9.51 13.17 -0.02
CA LEU A 262 -8.54 12.34 0.70
C LEU A 262 -8.15 11.07 -0.06
N GLY A 263 -8.88 10.75 -1.13
CA GLY A 263 -8.67 9.54 -1.96
C GLY A 263 -9.96 8.80 -2.24
N GLY A 264 -9.89 7.50 -2.48
CA GLY A 264 -11.06 6.67 -2.72
C GLY A 264 -11.92 6.47 -1.47
N PHE A 265 -13.17 6.13 -1.71
CA PHE A 265 -14.15 5.79 -0.67
C PHE A 265 -15.00 4.61 -1.14
N SER A 266 -15.39 3.77 -0.22
CA SER A 266 -16.22 2.59 -0.51
C SER A 266 -17.46 2.50 0.38
N GLY A 267 -17.36 2.95 1.61
CA GLY A 267 -18.33 2.68 2.66
C GLY A 267 -18.29 1.21 3.14
N PRO A 268 -18.89 0.90 4.28
CA PRO A 268 -18.78 -0.41 4.92
C PRO A 268 -19.27 -1.56 4.04
N ALA A 269 -20.34 -1.34 3.26
CA ALA A 269 -20.95 -2.39 2.44
C ALA A 269 -20.06 -2.78 1.24
N ALA A 270 -19.56 -1.79 0.49
CA ALA A 270 -18.70 -2.02 -0.67
C ALA A 270 -17.30 -2.50 -0.23
N PHE A 271 -16.77 -1.97 0.88
CA PHE A 271 -15.54 -2.49 1.47
C PHE A 271 -15.67 -3.98 1.83
N GLY A 272 -16.82 -4.40 2.38
CA GLY A 272 -17.12 -5.81 2.63
C GLY A 272 -17.20 -6.65 1.35
N VAL A 273 -17.62 -6.09 0.21
CA VAL A 273 -17.57 -6.79 -1.10
C VAL A 273 -16.12 -7.04 -1.50
N ALA A 274 -15.26 -6.02 -1.41
CA ALA A 274 -13.84 -6.14 -1.71
C ALA A 274 -13.13 -7.18 -0.83
N ALA A 275 -13.38 -7.15 0.49
CA ALA A 275 -12.80 -8.12 1.42
C ALA A 275 -13.20 -9.56 1.08
N ARG A 276 -14.47 -9.81 0.72
CA ARG A 276 -14.91 -11.13 0.30
C ARG A 276 -14.30 -11.56 -1.05
N ALA A 277 -14.12 -10.63 -1.98
CA ALA A 277 -13.47 -10.92 -3.25
C ALA A 277 -12.01 -11.35 -3.03
N PHE A 278 -11.26 -10.60 -2.23
CA PHE A 278 -9.89 -10.94 -1.88
C PHE A 278 -9.80 -12.29 -1.15
N ARG A 279 -10.67 -12.54 -0.17
CA ARG A 279 -10.69 -13.81 0.56
C ARG A 279 -10.93 -15.00 -0.37
N ARG A 280 -11.83 -14.90 -1.36
CA ARG A 280 -12.01 -15.97 -2.36
C ARG A 280 -10.73 -16.28 -3.13
N LEU A 281 -9.90 -15.27 -3.42
CA LEU A 281 -8.62 -15.47 -4.11
C LEU A 281 -7.59 -16.14 -3.20
N THR A 282 -7.46 -15.68 -1.94
CA THR A 282 -6.52 -16.29 -0.98
C THR A 282 -6.91 -17.71 -0.62
N ASP A 283 -8.20 -18.01 -0.44
CA ASP A 283 -8.71 -19.39 -0.23
C ASP A 283 -8.35 -20.31 -1.42
N ARG A 284 -8.50 -19.79 -2.65
CA ARG A 284 -8.18 -20.54 -3.87
C ARG A 284 -6.72 -20.94 -3.96
N ILE A 285 -5.83 -20.11 -3.45
CA ILE A 285 -4.38 -20.36 -3.47
C ILE A 285 -3.84 -20.97 -2.16
N GLY A 286 -4.69 -21.18 -1.15
CA GLY A 286 -4.29 -21.78 0.13
C GLY A 286 -3.48 -20.84 1.03
N VAL A 287 -3.79 -19.53 1.01
CA VAL A 287 -3.21 -18.52 1.91
C VAL A 287 -4.23 -18.18 2.99
N GLU A 288 -3.82 -18.25 4.26
CA GLU A 288 -4.62 -17.79 5.40
C GLU A 288 -4.42 -16.29 5.63
N LEU A 289 -5.49 -15.61 6.04
CA LEU A 289 -5.46 -14.20 6.42
C LEU A 289 -5.62 -14.08 7.94
N ALA A 290 -4.60 -13.50 8.59
CA ALA A 290 -4.57 -13.21 10.01
C ALA A 290 -4.84 -11.73 10.30
#